data_31a2b0a585c55730247e50d25b4e38bc
#
_entry.id   31a2b0a585c55730247e50d25b4e38bc
#
_cell.length_a   1.000
_cell.length_b   1.000
_cell.length_c   1.000
_cell.angle_alpha   90.00
_cell.angle_beta   90.00
_cell.angle_gamma   90.00
#
_symmetry.space_group_name_H-M   'P 1'
#
loop_
_entity.id
_entity.type
_entity.pdbx_description
1 polymer ?
#
loop_
_entity_poly.entity_id
_entity_poly.type
_entity_poly.pdbx_seq_one_letter_code
_entity_poly.pdbx_strand_id
1 'polypeptide(L)'
;AGKEKIKALYIMGENPMVSDPDVNHVKECLEKPFLVVQDIFMTPTAELADVVLPASSFAEKDGTFTSTQRTVSKIRKAIEPVGDSKPDYWIIGQIAERMGYKDLLYSHPKQILDEINAVTPSYAGITWERIDSKESPFGLTWPCPNIEHKGTPFLHKGGKFTRGKGKCHV
;
A
#
# COMPACT_ATOMS: atom_id res chain seq x y z
N ALA A 1 -10.26 5.31 19.01
CA ALA A 1 -10.84 4.07 19.59
C ALA A 1 -11.04 4.24 21.10
N GLY A 2 -9.99 4.58 21.87
CA GLY A 2 -10.06 4.64 23.35
C GLY A 2 -11.14 5.52 23.98
N LYS A 3 -11.81 6.39 23.21
CA LYS A 3 -12.94 7.22 23.69
C LYS A 3 -14.29 6.81 23.08
N GLU A 4 -14.42 5.57 22.59
CA GLU A 4 -15.65 5.03 21.98
C GLU A 4 -16.22 5.84 20.80
N LYS A 5 -15.38 6.68 20.20
CA LYS A 5 -15.76 7.48 19.02
C LYS A 5 -15.67 6.70 17.70
N ILE A 6 -14.87 5.64 17.70
CA ILE A 6 -14.67 4.76 16.54
C ILE A 6 -15.45 3.47 16.79
N LYS A 7 -16.39 3.16 15.91
CA LYS A 7 -17.25 1.97 16.02
C LYS A 7 -16.70 0.76 15.29
N ALA A 8 -15.91 0.98 14.25
CA ALA A 8 -15.24 -0.08 13.50
C ALA A 8 -13.84 0.37 13.09
N LEU A 9 -12.91 -0.58 13.01
CA LEU A 9 -11.54 -0.36 12.61
C LEU A 9 -11.12 -1.45 11.63
N TYR A 10 -10.48 -1.08 10.53
CA TYR A 10 -9.90 -1.99 9.56
C TYR A 10 -8.38 -1.78 9.55
N ILE A 11 -7.63 -2.82 9.90
CA ILE A 11 -6.17 -2.82 9.92
C ILE A 11 -5.67 -3.74 8.81
N MET A 12 -4.75 -3.24 7.98
CA MET A 12 -4.20 -3.97 6.87
C MET A 12 -2.66 -3.96 6.91
N GLY A 13 -2.06 -5.15 7.08
CA GLY A 13 -0.62 -5.34 7.05
C GLY A 13 0.14 -4.63 8.17
N GLU A 14 -0.52 -4.40 9.29
CA GLU A 14 0.04 -3.72 10.48
C GLU A 14 -0.26 -4.52 11.75
N ASN A 15 0.67 -4.46 12.70
CA ASN A 15 0.55 -5.17 13.97
C ASN A 15 0.74 -4.21 15.17
N PRO A 16 -0.23 -3.34 15.47
CA PRO A 16 -0.15 -2.37 16.57
C PRO A 16 0.17 -2.98 17.92
N MET A 17 -0.24 -4.23 18.17
CA MET A 17 0.11 -4.95 19.39
C MET A 17 1.61 -5.18 19.59
N VAL A 18 2.43 -4.97 18.52
CA VAL A 18 3.89 -5.09 18.56
C VAL A 18 4.58 -3.77 18.25
N SER A 19 4.03 -2.99 17.30
CA SER A 19 4.70 -1.79 16.80
C SER A 19 4.45 -0.53 17.63
N ASP A 20 3.31 -0.45 18.32
CA ASP A 20 2.94 0.74 19.07
C ASP A 20 3.47 0.69 20.52
N PRO A 21 3.85 1.85 21.08
CA PRO A 21 4.17 1.93 22.50
C PRO A 21 2.93 1.71 23.36
N ASP A 22 3.12 1.27 24.62
CA ASP A 22 2.05 1.00 25.58
C ASP A 22 1.04 -0.06 25.10
N VAL A 23 1.52 -1.30 24.99
CA VAL A 23 0.74 -2.46 24.51
C VAL A 23 -0.57 -2.66 25.25
N ASN A 24 -0.63 -2.40 26.58
CA ASN A 24 -1.86 -2.54 27.35
C ASN A 24 -2.94 -1.55 26.89
N HIS A 25 -2.55 -0.29 26.69
CA HIS A 25 -3.47 0.73 26.19
C HIS A 25 -3.92 0.42 24.75
N VAL A 26 -3.01 -0.06 23.89
CA VAL A 26 -3.33 -0.49 22.52
C VAL A 26 -4.37 -1.60 22.54
N LYS A 27 -4.16 -2.64 23.36
CA LYS A 27 -5.10 -3.75 23.49
C LYS A 27 -6.49 -3.26 23.90
N GLU A 28 -6.60 -2.47 24.98
CA GLU A 28 -7.87 -1.88 25.41
C GLU A 28 -8.56 -1.05 24.33
N CYS A 29 -7.78 -0.40 23.46
CA CYS A 29 -8.31 0.39 22.36
C CYS A 29 -8.79 -0.46 21.18
N LEU A 30 -8.16 -1.59 20.91
CA LEU A 30 -8.51 -2.51 19.83
C LEU A 30 -9.72 -3.39 20.19
N GLU A 31 -9.92 -3.71 21.45
CA GLU A 31 -11.05 -4.53 21.93
C GLU A 31 -12.41 -3.79 21.92
N LYS A 32 -12.42 -2.47 21.73
CA LYS A 32 -13.66 -1.66 21.77
C LYS A 32 -14.43 -1.58 20.46
N PRO A 33 -13.78 -1.29 19.30
CA PRO A 33 -14.46 -1.23 18.02
C PRO A 33 -14.65 -2.62 17.41
N PHE A 34 -15.57 -2.76 16.47
CA PHE A 34 -15.59 -3.91 15.58
C PHE A 34 -14.30 -3.94 14.77
N LEU A 35 -13.47 -4.95 14.98
CA LEU A 35 -12.11 -5.01 14.44
C LEU A 35 -12.01 -6.00 13.29
N VAL A 36 -11.61 -5.48 12.12
CA VAL A 36 -11.24 -6.29 10.95
C VAL A 36 -9.73 -6.19 10.75
N VAL A 37 -9.04 -7.32 10.62
CA VAL A 37 -7.61 -7.38 10.33
C VAL A 37 -7.37 -8.15 9.03
N GLN A 38 -6.65 -7.56 8.11
CA GLN A 38 -6.19 -8.19 6.88
C GLN A 38 -4.67 -8.33 6.96
N ASP A 39 -4.17 -9.56 7.04
CA ASP A 39 -2.75 -9.82 7.20
C ASP A 39 -2.36 -11.16 6.56
N ILE A 40 -1.06 -11.35 6.34
CA ILE A 40 -0.48 -12.62 5.86
C ILE A 40 -0.21 -13.61 6.99
N PHE A 41 -0.23 -13.15 8.26
CA PHE A 41 -0.03 -13.94 9.45
C PHE A 41 -1.13 -13.71 10.48
N MET A 42 -1.37 -14.71 11.33
CA MET A 42 -2.16 -14.56 12.54
C MET A 42 -1.32 -13.84 13.61
N THR A 43 -1.28 -12.50 13.49
CA THR A 43 -0.54 -11.64 14.41
C THR A 43 -1.28 -11.47 15.74
N PRO A 44 -0.62 -11.03 16.84
CA PRO A 44 -1.32 -10.67 18.09
C PRO A 44 -2.45 -9.65 17.89
N THR A 45 -2.36 -8.76 16.90
CA THR A 45 -3.47 -7.87 16.53
C THR A 45 -4.62 -8.64 15.85
N ALA A 46 -4.30 -9.58 14.98
CA ALA A 46 -5.29 -10.43 14.31
C ALA A 46 -6.03 -11.36 15.29
N GLU A 47 -5.36 -11.81 16.36
CA GLU A 47 -5.98 -12.62 17.41
C GLU A 47 -7.07 -11.86 18.20
N LEU A 48 -7.05 -10.53 18.20
CA LEU A 48 -8.08 -9.68 18.83
C LEU A 48 -9.23 -9.34 17.86
N ALA A 49 -9.13 -9.69 16.58
CA ALA A 49 -10.07 -9.24 15.57
C ALA A 49 -11.39 -10.04 15.58
N ASP A 50 -12.49 -9.34 15.31
CA ASP A 50 -13.80 -9.98 15.05
C ASP A 50 -13.80 -10.71 13.69
N VAL A 51 -13.03 -10.20 12.71
CA VAL A 51 -12.87 -10.78 11.39
C VAL A 51 -11.42 -10.72 10.95
N VAL A 52 -10.88 -11.85 10.49
CA VAL A 52 -9.55 -11.93 9.87
C VAL A 52 -9.69 -12.28 8.39
N LEU A 53 -9.05 -11.50 7.53
CA LEU A 53 -9.03 -11.70 6.08
C LEU A 53 -7.62 -12.11 5.65
N PRO A 54 -7.41 -13.34 5.15
CA PRO A 54 -6.09 -13.82 4.77
C PRO A 54 -5.61 -13.14 3.49
N ALA A 55 -4.54 -12.35 3.61
CA ALA A 55 -3.87 -11.68 2.50
C ALA A 55 -2.74 -12.54 1.93
N SER A 56 -2.46 -12.39 0.63
CA SER A 56 -1.29 -13.01 0.00
C SER A 56 -0.04 -12.15 0.18
N SER A 57 1.10 -12.80 0.35
CA SER A 57 2.41 -12.16 0.44
C SER A 57 2.85 -11.58 -0.92
N PHE A 58 3.96 -10.83 -0.93
CA PHE A 58 4.54 -10.30 -2.17
C PHE A 58 5.01 -11.39 -3.14
N ALA A 59 5.39 -12.56 -2.64
CA ALA A 59 5.80 -13.68 -3.48
C ALA A 59 4.63 -14.38 -4.18
N GLU A 60 3.42 -14.17 -3.72
CA GLU A 60 2.19 -14.85 -4.15
C GLU A 60 1.33 -14.00 -5.10
N LYS A 61 1.77 -12.78 -5.45
CA LYS A 61 1.01 -11.84 -6.30
C LYS A 61 1.91 -11.02 -7.20
N ASP A 62 1.35 -10.52 -8.29
CA ASP A 62 1.94 -9.44 -9.08
C ASP A 62 1.60 -8.08 -8.44
N GLY A 63 2.43 -7.07 -8.71
CA GLY A 63 2.20 -5.74 -8.20
C GLY A 63 3.40 -4.81 -8.36
N THR A 64 3.42 -3.76 -7.55
CA THR A 64 4.54 -2.84 -7.47
C THR A 64 4.93 -2.60 -6.01
N PHE A 65 6.22 -2.40 -5.75
CA PHE A 65 6.73 -1.86 -4.51
C PHE A 65 7.33 -0.48 -4.73
N THR A 66 7.13 0.40 -3.76
CA THR A 66 7.88 1.66 -3.68
C THR A 66 8.85 1.58 -2.53
N SER A 67 10.15 1.62 -2.83
CA SER A 67 11.21 1.59 -1.81
C SER A 67 11.31 2.93 -1.06
N THR A 68 12.02 2.94 0.06
CA THR A 68 12.32 4.18 0.82
C THR A 68 13.07 5.24 0.00
N GLN A 69 13.84 4.83 -1.01
CA GLN A 69 14.46 5.75 -1.97
C GLN A 69 13.52 6.20 -3.09
N ARG A 70 12.22 5.90 -2.99
CA ARG A 70 11.16 6.31 -3.93
C ARG A 70 11.19 5.60 -5.29
N THR A 71 11.90 4.48 -5.40
CA THR A 71 11.88 3.67 -6.62
C THR A 71 10.67 2.76 -6.63
N VAL A 72 9.87 2.90 -7.68
CA VAL A 72 8.73 2.02 -7.96
C VAL A 72 9.23 0.87 -8.83
N SER A 73 9.19 -0.33 -8.29
CA SER A 73 9.66 -1.56 -8.95
C SER A 73 8.52 -2.56 -9.11
N LYS A 74 8.57 -3.34 -10.17
CA LYS A 74 7.62 -4.44 -10.39
C LYS A 74 7.98 -5.63 -9.53
N ILE A 75 6.97 -6.22 -8.89
CA ILE A 75 7.06 -7.55 -8.29
C ILE A 75 6.31 -8.55 -9.16
N ARG A 76 6.80 -9.79 -9.17
CA ARG A 76 6.22 -10.89 -9.95
C ARG A 76 5.91 -12.05 -9.02
N LYS A 77 4.74 -12.61 -9.20
CA LYS A 77 4.33 -13.82 -8.52
C LYS A 77 5.37 -14.93 -8.74
N ALA A 78 5.86 -15.52 -7.68
CA ALA A 78 6.84 -16.60 -7.68
C ALA A 78 6.25 -17.95 -7.24
N ILE A 79 5.21 -17.91 -6.38
CA ILE A 79 4.55 -19.11 -5.84
C ILE A 79 3.03 -18.89 -5.83
N GLU A 80 2.27 -19.97 -5.72
CA GLU A 80 0.82 -19.89 -5.53
C GLU A 80 0.48 -19.39 -4.12
N PRO A 81 -0.65 -18.64 -3.98
CA PRO A 81 -1.15 -18.21 -2.68
C PRO A 81 -1.40 -19.39 -1.75
N VAL A 82 -1.03 -19.25 -0.48
CA VAL A 82 -1.24 -20.27 0.55
C VAL A 82 -2.72 -20.29 0.96
N GLY A 83 -3.32 -21.48 0.93
CA GLY A 83 -4.71 -21.69 1.36
C GLY A 83 -5.70 -20.79 0.59
N ASP A 84 -6.55 -20.10 1.32
CA ASP A 84 -7.57 -19.19 0.76
C ASP A 84 -7.11 -17.73 0.66
N SER A 85 -5.82 -17.45 0.86
CA SER A 85 -5.29 -16.09 0.81
C SER A 85 -5.48 -15.44 -0.57
N LYS A 86 -5.76 -14.15 -0.58
CA LYS A 86 -6.03 -13.36 -1.79
C LYS A 86 -5.20 -12.07 -1.80
N PRO A 87 -4.91 -11.53 -3.00
CA PRO A 87 -4.27 -10.22 -3.11
C PRO A 87 -5.11 -9.12 -2.44
N ASP A 88 -4.44 -8.15 -1.81
CA ASP A 88 -5.10 -7.07 -1.07
C ASP A 88 -6.14 -6.32 -1.91
N TYR A 89 -5.79 -5.97 -3.15
CA TYR A 89 -6.70 -5.26 -4.05
C TYR A 89 -7.98 -6.06 -4.36
N TRP A 90 -7.87 -7.38 -4.44
CA TRP A 90 -9.03 -8.26 -4.66
C TRP A 90 -9.95 -8.27 -3.44
N ILE A 91 -9.37 -8.40 -2.23
CA ILE A 91 -10.13 -8.38 -0.96
C ILE A 91 -10.89 -7.05 -0.84
N ILE A 92 -10.20 -5.92 -1.04
CA ILE A 92 -10.80 -4.57 -0.99
C ILE A 92 -11.91 -4.44 -2.04
N GLY A 93 -11.67 -4.88 -3.27
CA GLY A 93 -12.66 -4.85 -4.34
C GLY A 93 -13.91 -5.67 -4.00
N GLN A 94 -13.74 -6.84 -3.40
CA GLN A 94 -14.84 -7.69 -2.98
C GLN A 94 -15.67 -7.08 -1.83
N ILE A 95 -15.04 -6.37 -0.91
CA ILE A 95 -15.75 -5.63 0.15
C ILE A 95 -16.52 -4.47 -0.47
N ALA A 96 -15.88 -3.68 -1.32
CA ALA A 96 -16.49 -2.54 -1.99
C ALA A 96 -17.72 -2.96 -2.82
N GLU A 97 -17.62 -4.04 -3.58
CA GLU A 97 -18.74 -4.58 -4.37
C GLU A 97 -19.95 -4.92 -3.48
N ARG A 98 -19.72 -5.60 -2.34
CA ARG A 98 -20.79 -5.94 -1.39
C ARG A 98 -21.41 -4.72 -0.72
N MET A 99 -20.65 -3.61 -0.67
CA MET A 99 -21.15 -2.30 -0.22
C MET A 99 -21.83 -1.49 -1.34
N GLY A 100 -21.95 -2.05 -2.54
CA GLY A 100 -22.61 -1.41 -3.69
C GLY A 100 -21.69 -0.60 -4.61
N TYR A 101 -20.37 -0.59 -4.36
CA TYR A 101 -19.39 0.14 -5.17
C TYR A 101 -18.54 -0.83 -6.01
N LYS A 102 -18.65 -0.76 -7.33
CA LYS A 102 -18.03 -1.74 -8.25
C LYS A 102 -16.76 -1.26 -8.94
N ASP A 103 -16.41 0.01 -8.81
CA ASP A 103 -15.29 0.62 -9.53
C ASP A 103 -13.90 0.19 -8.99
N LEU A 104 -13.86 -0.60 -7.91
CA LEU A 104 -12.63 -1.20 -7.37
C LEU A 104 -12.42 -2.68 -7.75
N LEU A 105 -13.18 -3.19 -8.72
CA LEU A 105 -13.04 -4.56 -9.22
C LEU A 105 -11.97 -4.64 -10.31
N TYR A 106 -10.72 -4.56 -9.91
CA TYR A 106 -9.58 -4.71 -10.82
C TYR A 106 -9.26 -6.19 -11.06
N SER A 107 -9.01 -6.55 -12.31
CA SER A 107 -8.58 -7.89 -12.70
C SER A 107 -7.05 -8.06 -12.65
N HIS A 108 -6.31 -6.94 -12.66
CA HIS A 108 -4.85 -6.95 -12.66
C HIS A 108 -4.29 -5.66 -12.04
N PRO A 109 -3.19 -5.71 -11.25
CA PRO A 109 -2.60 -4.54 -10.60
C PRO A 109 -2.10 -3.45 -11.57
N LYS A 110 -1.88 -3.78 -12.85
CA LYS A 110 -1.62 -2.75 -13.89
C LYS A 110 -2.72 -1.70 -13.94
N GLN A 111 -3.99 -2.10 -13.86
CA GLN A 111 -5.13 -1.17 -13.92
C GLN A 111 -5.10 -0.16 -12.76
N ILE A 112 -4.67 -0.61 -11.58
CA ILE A 112 -4.49 0.25 -10.41
C ILE A 112 -3.36 1.25 -10.65
N LEU A 113 -2.23 0.80 -11.21
CA LEU A 113 -1.11 1.69 -11.55
C LEU A 113 -1.50 2.71 -12.63
N ASP A 114 -2.27 2.30 -13.64
CA ASP A 114 -2.77 3.18 -14.69
C ASP A 114 -3.67 4.29 -14.09
N GLU A 115 -4.52 3.96 -13.13
CA GLU A 115 -5.35 4.94 -12.42
C GLU A 115 -4.51 5.86 -11.51
N ILE A 116 -3.54 5.32 -10.77
CA ILE A 116 -2.58 6.14 -10.01
C ILE A 116 -1.88 7.16 -10.93
N ASN A 117 -1.45 6.72 -12.11
CA ASN A 117 -0.80 7.58 -13.09
C ASN A 117 -1.72 8.70 -13.61
N ALA A 118 -2.99 8.40 -13.79
CA ALA A 118 -3.99 9.37 -14.24
C ALA A 118 -4.29 10.46 -13.21
N VAL A 119 -4.29 10.12 -11.91
CA VAL A 119 -4.66 11.06 -10.83
C VAL A 119 -3.45 11.66 -10.09
N THR A 120 -2.23 11.14 -10.33
CA THR A 120 -1.02 11.56 -9.63
C THR A 120 0.04 12.04 -10.62
N PRO A 121 0.13 13.36 -10.90
CA PRO A 121 1.05 13.91 -11.92
C PRO A 121 2.51 13.50 -11.73
N SER A 122 2.96 13.31 -10.48
CA SER A 122 4.34 12.87 -10.19
C SER A 122 4.61 11.40 -10.55
N TYR A 123 3.59 10.61 -10.81
CA TYR A 123 3.66 9.20 -11.22
C TYR A 123 3.36 8.98 -12.70
N ALA A 124 2.87 9.98 -13.44
CA ALA A 124 2.33 9.83 -14.79
C ALA A 124 3.29 9.16 -15.82
N GLY A 125 4.59 9.22 -15.58
CA GLY A 125 5.60 8.53 -16.39
C GLY A 125 6.01 7.14 -15.89
N ILE A 126 5.46 6.64 -14.79
CA ILE A 126 5.81 5.32 -14.21
C ILE A 126 4.80 4.29 -14.70
N THR A 127 4.89 3.90 -15.96
CA THR A 127 3.98 2.91 -16.54
C THR A 127 4.43 1.49 -16.25
N TRP A 128 3.49 0.56 -16.29
CA TRP A 128 3.74 -0.87 -16.07
C TRP A 128 4.83 -1.42 -17.01
N GLU A 129 4.81 -0.98 -18.28
CA GLU A 129 5.75 -1.40 -19.30
C GLU A 129 7.16 -0.83 -19.03
N ARG A 130 7.25 0.39 -18.54
CA ARG A 130 8.55 1.02 -18.23
C ARG A 130 9.25 0.41 -17.04
N ILE A 131 8.53 0.10 -15.97
CA ILE A 131 9.11 -0.55 -14.78
C ILE A 131 9.43 -2.03 -14.99
N ASP A 132 9.08 -2.58 -16.17
CA ASP A 132 9.40 -3.94 -16.61
C ASP A 132 10.39 -3.95 -17.78
N SER A 133 10.92 -2.81 -18.17
CA SER A 133 11.81 -2.69 -19.32
C SER A 133 13.28 -2.93 -18.95
N LYS A 134 14.08 -3.26 -19.97
CA LYS A 134 15.54 -3.39 -19.81
C LYS A 134 16.23 -2.07 -19.46
N GLU A 135 15.63 -0.95 -19.85
CA GLU A 135 16.13 0.40 -19.55
C GLU A 135 15.91 0.79 -18.08
N SER A 136 14.99 0.12 -17.39
CA SER A 136 14.67 0.36 -15.99
C SER A 136 14.59 -0.92 -15.18
N PRO A 137 15.67 -1.72 -15.15
CA PRO A 137 15.65 -3.08 -14.57
C PRO A 137 15.37 -3.10 -13.07
N PHE A 138 15.56 -1.99 -12.38
CA PHE A 138 15.29 -1.81 -10.95
C PHE A 138 14.07 -0.93 -10.68
N GLY A 139 13.33 -0.53 -11.73
CA GLY A 139 12.17 0.36 -11.63
C GLY A 139 12.50 1.83 -11.90
N LEU A 140 11.56 2.72 -11.60
CA LEU A 140 11.66 4.17 -11.82
C LEU A 140 11.44 4.95 -10.54
N THR A 141 12.29 5.95 -10.30
CA THR A 141 12.21 6.78 -9.09
C THR A 141 11.32 8.00 -9.34
N TRP A 142 10.27 8.15 -8.53
CA TRP A 142 9.41 9.33 -8.61
C TRP A 142 10.03 10.55 -7.89
N PRO A 143 9.65 11.78 -8.28
CA PRO A 143 8.76 12.16 -9.38
C PRO A 143 9.24 11.74 -10.76
N CYS A 144 8.29 11.26 -11.57
CA CYS A 144 8.49 10.91 -12.97
C CYS A 144 7.24 11.34 -13.75
N PRO A 145 7.14 12.62 -14.15
CA PRO A 145 5.87 13.23 -14.57
C PRO A 145 5.43 12.89 -16.00
N ASN A 146 6.29 12.29 -16.81
CA ASN A 146 5.96 11.88 -18.18
C ASN A 146 6.85 10.74 -18.65
N ILE A 147 6.55 10.16 -19.80
CA ILE A 147 7.20 8.97 -20.34
C ILE A 147 8.65 9.21 -20.80
N GLU A 148 9.05 10.43 -21.14
CA GLU A 148 10.43 10.77 -21.50
C GLU A 148 11.30 10.99 -20.25
N HIS A 149 10.71 11.23 -19.11
CA HIS A 149 11.43 11.51 -17.87
C HIS A 149 12.10 10.23 -17.30
N LYS A 150 13.40 10.32 -17.01
CA LYS A 150 14.21 9.17 -16.53
C LYS A 150 14.07 8.85 -15.03
N GLY A 151 13.09 9.47 -14.35
CA GLY A 151 12.97 9.43 -12.90
C GLY A 151 13.81 10.51 -12.21
N THR A 152 13.61 10.66 -10.89
CA THR A 152 14.27 11.70 -10.08
C THR A 152 15.06 11.02 -8.95
N PRO A 153 16.31 10.59 -9.18
CA PRO A 153 17.11 9.91 -8.16
C PRO A 153 17.42 10.80 -6.94
N PHE A 154 17.52 12.12 -7.14
CA PHE A 154 17.77 13.09 -6.06
C PHE A 154 16.69 14.17 -6.04
N LEU A 155 15.98 14.28 -4.90
CA LEU A 155 15.06 15.39 -4.67
C LEU A 155 15.84 16.69 -4.40
N HIS A 156 15.19 17.80 -4.70
CA HIS A 156 15.69 19.14 -4.38
C HIS A 156 17.09 19.45 -4.91
N LYS A 157 17.46 18.86 -6.05
CA LYS A 157 18.76 19.12 -6.70
C LYS A 157 18.97 20.62 -6.88
N GLY A 158 20.13 21.12 -6.45
CA GLY A 158 20.44 22.56 -6.49
C GLY A 158 19.67 23.40 -5.43
N GLY A 159 19.18 22.78 -4.36
CA GLY A 159 18.46 23.49 -3.27
C GLY A 159 17.06 23.97 -3.66
N LYS A 160 16.48 23.46 -4.74
CA LYS A 160 15.15 23.85 -5.22
C LYS A 160 14.07 23.04 -4.49
N PHE A 161 13.38 23.68 -3.55
CA PHE A 161 12.22 23.11 -2.85
C PHE A 161 10.93 23.60 -3.49
N THR A 162 9.86 22.79 -3.41
CA THR A 162 8.53 23.14 -3.96
C THR A 162 7.99 24.48 -3.39
N ARG A 163 8.35 24.80 -2.15
CA ARG A 163 7.97 26.05 -1.47
C ARG A 163 9.05 27.14 -1.51
N GLY A 164 10.06 27.01 -2.39
CA GLY A 164 11.21 27.92 -2.48
C GLY A 164 12.35 27.52 -1.57
N LYS A 165 12.31 27.82 -0.28
CA LYS A 165 13.33 27.41 0.71
C LYS A 165 12.80 26.31 1.63
N GLY A 166 13.70 25.47 2.14
CA GLY A 166 13.38 24.53 3.21
C GLY A 166 12.93 25.28 4.47
N LYS A 167 11.83 24.87 5.09
CA LYS A 167 11.35 25.43 6.34
C LYS A 167 11.83 24.53 7.49
N CYS A 168 12.60 25.12 8.40
CA CYS A 168 12.96 24.44 9.65
C CYS A 168 11.82 24.67 10.66
N HIS A 169 11.41 23.62 11.34
CA HIS A 169 10.52 23.69 12.50
C HIS A 169 11.38 23.40 13.74
N VAL A 170 11.26 24.26 14.72
CA VAL A 170 11.88 24.11 16.05
C VAL A 170 10.84 23.51 16.98
#